data_20c2d58b30e1e5add342949fe7c1ae13
#
_entry.id   20c2d58b30e1e5add342949fe7c1ae13
#
_cell.length_a   1.000
_cell.length_b   1.000
_cell.length_c   1.000
_cell.angle_alpha   90.00
_cell.angle_beta   90.00
_cell.angle_gamma   90.00
#
_symmetry.space_group_name_H-M   'P 1'
#
loop_
_entity.id
_entity.type
_entity.pdbx_description
1 polymer ?
#
loop_
_entity_poly.entity_id
_entity_poly.type
_entity_poly.pdbx_seq_one_letter_code
_entity_poly.pdbx_strand_id
1 'polypeptide(L)'
;MAVKLDLEGYFSLLTEALFDIVRPTMPVESSTPAKSPRVALTGNQIRGFWAAWGGWTLDGMDSFIYALVLLPSLRDLLPRSGIAATKGNVGYYGGLLFALFLLGWGLAFLWGPVGDKFGRVRTLMLTIVWYSVFTFLSALVTSVWQLAILRLLAGIGIGGEWAMGGTFVAEEWPESRRRAGAGYMHTGYYVGIFLAAIANYAIGSHYGWRAMFAVGGVPALLLAWVRHGVTEPSRWSAKADVVRSWQIYQPFAALFSPALRRRTILNSLFMLASISGLWAGTVYVPAAVTTLAEAAGRVGPQAAQLASHATMLVAFATILGCLAMPWLAERLGRRGALGFFFGLMTIFIALTFGKVFYLGPSALPWFFVCLFFLGFGGANFAVYTLWLPEQYPTECRASAFAFSTSFARFGGAAITFLVGSSVQRYGSLGIPVATTALAFAVGLLLIPFGAETRGQTLPA
;
A
#
# COMPACT_ATOMS: atom_id res chain seq x y z
N MET A 1 22.86 -29.81 12.87
CA MET A 1 23.77 -28.74 13.33
C MET A 1 22.95 -27.46 13.41
N ALA A 2 22.46 -27.11 14.59
CA ALA A 2 21.61 -25.95 14.80
C ALA A 2 22.50 -24.71 14.86
N VAL A 3 22.38 -23.83 13.89
CA VAL A 3 22.97 -22.49 13.96
C VAL A 3 22.19 -21.70 15.00
N LYS A 4 22.78 -21.52 16.20
CA LYS A 4 22.30 -20.53 17.17
C LYS A 4 22.54 -19.15 16.57
N LEU A 5 21.48 -18.53 16.05
CA LEU A 5 21.51 -17.12 15.73
C LEU A 5 21.60 -16.34 17.06
N ASP A 6 22.66 -15.59 17.23
CA ASP A 6 22.85 -14.67 18.36
C ASP A 6 21.94 -13.45 18.17
N LEU A 7 20.69 -13.61 18.60
CA LEU A 7 19.66 -12.56 18.49
C LEU A 7 19.91 -11.39 19.45
N GLU A 8 20.64 -11.60 20.56
CA GLU A 8 20.96 -10.52 21.50
C GLU A 8 21.99 -9.54 20.92
N GLY A 9 23.00 -10.04 20.20
CA GLY A 9 23.95 -9.19 19.48
C GLY A 9 23.29 -8.38 18.36
N TYR A 10 22.31 -8.97 17.68
CA TYR A 10 21.55 -8.28 16.63
C TYR A 10 20.63 -7.18 17.18
N PHE A 11 20.02 -7.41 18.36
CA PHE A 11 19.16 -6.41 19.03
C PHE A 11 19.96 -5.22 19.55
N SER A 12 21.16 -5.44 20.05
CA SER A 12 22.06 -4.36 20.50
C SER A 12 22.48 -3.46 19.34
N LEU A 13 22.88 -4.05 18.21
CA LEU A 13 23.27 -3.29 17.01
C LEU A 13 22.12 -2.50 16.40
N LEU A 14 20.90 -3.07 16.38
CA LEU A 14 19.70 -2.38 15.86
C LEU A 14 19.23 -1.25 16.79
N THR A 15 19.33 -1.43 18.10
CA THR A 15 19.01 -0.37 19.07
C THR A 15 20.01 0.78 19.02
N GLU A 16 21.30 0.52 18.89
CA GLU A 16 22.30 1.58 18.70
C GLU A 16 22.12 2.32 17.38
N ALA A 17 21.86 1.60 16.27
CA ALA A 17 21.58 2.23 14.99
C ALA A 17 20.30 3.09 15.01
N LEU A 18 19.26 2.67 15.73
CA LEU A 18 18.04 3.46 15.93
C LEU A 18 18.30 4.70 16.80
N PHE A 19 19.14 4.58 17.84
CA PHE A 19 19.51 5.71 18.68
C PHE A 19 20.35 6.75 17.93
N ASP A 20 21.27 6.32 17.04
CA ASP A 20 22.06 7.25 16.21
C ASP A 20 21.25 7.93 15.11
N ILE A 21 20.21 7.27 14.60
CA ILE A 21 19.24 7.91 13.67
C ILE A 21 18.41 9.00 14.38
N VAL A 22 18.18 8.86 15.68
CA VAL A 22 17.37 9.79 16.49
C VAL A 22 18.21 10.91 17.10
N ARG A 23 19.56 10.82 17.12
CA ARG A 23 20.41 11.91 17.62
C ARG A 23 20.25 13.15 16.75
N PRO A 24 19.86 14.31 17.31
CA PRO A 24 19.78 15.55 16.56
C PRO A 24 21.19 15.99 16.15
N THR A 25 21.46 15.98 14.85
CA THR A 25 22.65 16.61 14.29
C THR A 25 22.54 18.13 14.49
N MET A 26 23.34 18.67 15.41
CA MET A 26 23.64 20.08 15.68
C MET A 26 22.43 21.02 15.93
N PRO A 27 22.55 21.92 16.89
CA PRO A 27 21.48 22.89 17.16
C PRO A 27 21.41 23.91 16.01
N VAL A 28 20.38 23.78 15.18
CA VAL A 28 19.89 24.91 14.40
C VAL A 28 19.26 25.85 15.43
N GLU A 29 19.74 27.08 15.52
CA GLU A 29 19.16 28.14 16.33
C GLU A 29 17.64 28.11 16.23
N SER A 30 16.98 27.94 17.36
CA SER A 30 15.55 27.87 17.48
C SER A 30 14.94 29.27 17.28
N SER A 31 14.84 29.73 16.04
CA SER A 31 13.79 30.66 15.71
C SER A 31 12.48 29.85 15.77
N THR A 32 11.74 29.97 16.86
CA THR A 32 10.39 29.45 16.99
C THR A 32 9.59 29.93 15.79
N PRO A 33 9.18 29.09 14.82
CA PRO A 33 8.41 29.56 13.70
C PRO A 33 7.08 30.05 14.27
N ALA A 34 6.80 31.34 14.10
CA ALA A 34 5.50 31.90 14.40
C ALA A 34 4.44 30.99 13.77
N LYS A 35 3.47 30.51 14.57
CA LYS A 35 2.37 29.68 14.08
C LYS A 35 1.69 30.46 12.96
N SER A 36 2.01 30.13 11.71
CA SER A 36 1.34 30.70 10.55
C SER A 36 -0.18 30.49 10.71
N PRO A 37 -1.00 31.50 10.47
CA PRO A 37 -2.45 31.39 10.63
C PRO A 37 -2.94 30.19 9.85
N ARG A 38 -3.83 29.39 10.47
CA ARG A 38 -4.40 28.20 9.82
C ARG A 38 -5.22 28.65 8.62
N VAL A 39 -4.66 28.57 7.43
CA VAL A 39 -5.35 28.88 6.18
C VAL A 39 -6.55 27.94 6.04
N ALA A 40 -7.75 28.49 5.88
CA ALA A 40 -8.96 27.72 5.61
C ALA A 40 -8.82 27.01 4.25
N LEU A 41 -9.34 25.77 4.15
CA LEU A 41 -9.37 25.05 2.88
C LEU A 41 -10.51 25.58 2.01
N THR A 42 -10.25 25.69 0.72
CA THR A 42 -11.25 26.05 -0.29
C THR A 42 -12.21 24.88 -0.57
N GLY A 43 -13.36 25.17 -1.15
CA GLY A 43 -14.32 24.13 -1.55
C GLY A 43 -13.74 23.11 -2.52
N ASN A 44 -12.84 23.51 -3.44
CA ASN A 44 -12.16 22.59 -4.35
C ASN A 44 -11.19 21.66 -3.61
N GLN A 45 -10.42 22.20 -2.66
CA GLN A 45 -9.49 21.42 -1.84
C GLN A 45 -10.21 20.35 -1.02
N ILE A 46 -11.36 20.69 -0.44
CA ILE A 46 -12.17 19.75 0.35
C ILE A 46 -12.78 18.68 -0.56
N ARG A 47 -13.44 19.09 -1.66
CA ARG A 47 -14.07 18.14 -2.60
C ARG A 47 -13.05 17.24 -3.28
N GLY A 48 -11.93 17.79 -3.72
CA GLY A 48 -10.85 17.02 -4.33
C GLY A 48 -10.20 16.03 -3.35
N PHE A 49 -10.06 16.43 -2.08
CA PHE A 49 -9.60 15.52 -1.03
C PHE A 49 -10.55 14.33 -0.87
N TRP A 50 -11.85 14.57 -0.74
CA TRP A 50 -12.83 13.49 -0.58
C TRP A 50 -12.94 12.61 -1.84
N ALA A 51 -12.71 13.19 -3.03
CA ALA A 51 -12.61 12.40 -4.26
C ALA A 51 -11.40 11.45 -4.24
N ALA A 52 -10.22 11.97 -3.87
CA ALA A 52 -9.00 11.17 -3.77
C ALA A 52 -9.07 10.14 -2.64
N TRP A 53 -9.59 10.52 -1.48
CA TRP A 53 -9.77 9.63 -0.33
C TRP A 53 -10.82 8.55 -0.63
N GLY A 54 -11.93 8.94 -1.25
CA GLY A 54 -13.00 8.01 -1.64
C GLY A 54 -12.53 7.01 -2.69
N GLY A 55 -11.82 7.47 -3.73
CA GLY A 55 -11.20 6.60 -4.73
C GLY A 55 -10.26 5.59 -4.07
N TRP A 56 -9.34 6.07 -3.24
CA TRP A 56 -8.40 5.21 -2.52
C TRP A 56 -9.09 4.25 -1.53
N THR A 57 -10.23 4.64 -0.94
CA THR A 57 -11.07 3.76 -0.12
C THR A 57 -11.68 2.63 -0.96
N LEU A 58 -12.19 2.98 -2.12
CA LEU A 58 -12.81 2.00 -3.03
C LEU A 58 -11.77 1.07 -3.66
N ASP A 59 -10.54 1.54 -3.87
CA ASP A 59 -9.38 0.71 -4.23
C ASP A 59 -9.09 -0.35 -3.16
N GLY A 60 -9.00 0.07 -1.90
CA GLY A 60 -8.81 -0.82 -0.76
C GLY A 60 -9.94 -1.85 -0.65
N MET A 61 -11.18 -1.42 -0.88
CA MET A 61 -12.36 -2.28 -0.88
C MET A 61 -12.27 -3.33 -2.00
N ASP A 62 -11.97 -2.93 -3.24
CA ASP A 62 -11.88 -3.86 -4.38
C ASP A 62 -10.78 -4.89 -4.22
N SER A 63 -9.60 -4.45 -3.77
CA SER A 63 -8.47 -5.34 -3.50
C SER A 63 -8.82 -6.43 -2.49
N PHE A 64 -9.62 -6.10 -1.46
CA PHE A 64 -10.02 -7.04 -0.42
C PHE A 64 -11.28 -7.84 -0.76
N ILE A 65 -12.22 -7.31 -1.56
CA ILE A 65 -13.32 -8.11 -2.15
C ILE A 65 -12.73 -9.32 -2.82
N TYR A 66 -11.73 -9.13 -3.69
CA TYR A 66 -11.05 -10.22 -4.37
C TYR A 66 -10.48 -11.28 -3.41
N ALA A 67 -9.77 -10.84 -2.37
CA ALA A 67 -9.18 -11.77 -1.39
C ALA A 67 -10.25 -12.60 -0.66
N LEU A 68 -11.40 -11.97 -0.33
CA LEU A 68 -12.51 -12.63 0.37
C LEU A 68 -13.24 -13.67 -0.51
N VAL A 69 -13.38 -13.39 -1.81
CA VAL A 69 -14.14 -14.26 -2.72
C VAL A 69 -13.29 -15.20 -3.55
N LEU A 70 -11.97 -15.17 -3.39
CA LEU A 70 -11.04 -15.99 -4.18
C LEU A 70 -11.37 -17.48 -4.07
N LEU A 71 -11.49 -17.99 -2.86
CA LEU A 71 -11.74 -19.42 -2.62
C LEU A 71 -13.11 -19.88 -3.18
N PRO A 72 -14.25 -19.23 -2.87
CA PRO A 72 -15.54 -19.63 -3.43
C PRO A 72 -15.59 -19.46 -4.95
N SER A 73 -14.97 -18.45 -5.53
CA SER A 73 -14.93 -18.28 -6.99
C SER A 73 -14.13 -19.36 -7.69
N LEU A 74 -12.99 -19.77 -7.14
CA LEU A 74 -12.17 -20.85 -7.72
C LEU A 74 -12.87 -22.21 -7.61
N ARG A 75 -13.57 -22.50 -6.52
CA ARG A 75 -14.35 -23.73 -6.38
C ARG A 75 -15.45 -23.85 -7.43
N ASP A 76 -16.03 -22.74 -7.86
CA ASP A 76 -17.04 -22.71 -8.93
C ASP A 76 -16.40 -22.71 -10.34
N LEU A 77 -15.34 -21.90 -10.55
CA LEU A 77 -14.79 -21.66 -11.90
C LEU A 77 -13.81 -22.74 -12.38
N LEU A 78 -13.04 -23.39 -11.49
CA LEU A 78 -12.08 -24.43 -11.89
C LEU A 78 -12.76 -25.62 -12.56
N PRO A 79 -13.85 -26.23 -12.00
CA PRO A 79 -14.54 -27.30 -12.67
C PRO A 79 -15.15 -26.89 -14.02
N ARG A 80 -15.68 -25.65 -14.11
CA ARG A 80 -16.19 -25.08 -15.37
C ARG A 80 -15.11 -24.88 -16.42
N SER A 81 -13.85 -24.81 -15.99
CA SER A 81 -12.67 -24.67 -16.87
C SER A 81 -11.97 -26.01 -17.17
N GLY A 82 -12.60 -27.14 -16.82
CA GLY A 82 -12.04 -28.48 -17.01
C GLY A 82 -10.92 -28.83 -16.02
N ILE A 83 -10.81 -28.10 -14.90
CA ILE A 83 -9.74 -28.28 -13.91
C ILE A 83 -10.37 -28.76 -12.59
N ALA A 84 -9.87 -29.85 -12.03
CA ALA A 84 -10.37 -30.35 -10.74
C ALA A 84 -10.11 -29.33 -9.62
N ALA A 85 -11.13 -29.02 -8.81
CA ALA A 85 -11.03 -28.08 -7.67
C ALA A 85 -10.37 -28.74 -6.45
N THR A 86 -9.19 -29.35 -6.62
CA THR A 86 -8.38 -29.89 -5.53
C THR A 86 -7.77 -28.77 -4.70
N LYS A 87 -7.36 -29.06 -3.45
CA LYS A 87 -6.66 -28.09 -2.59
C LYS A 87 -5.41 -27.51 -3.29
N GLY A 88 -4.67 -28.36 -4.01
CA GLY A 88 -3.48 -27.94 -4.77
C GLY A 88 -3.82 -26.97 -5.90
N ASN A 89 -4.80 -27.32 -6.74
CA ASN A 89 -5.23 -26.46 -7.86
C ASN A 89 -5.81 -25.12 -7.36
N VAL A 90 -6.63 -25.14 -6.32
CA VAL A 90 -7.15 -23.90 -5.70
C VAL A 90 -6.03 -23.02 -5.20
N GLY A 91 -5.01 -23.59 -4.54
CA GLY A 91 -3.83 -22.86 -4.11
C GLY A 91 -3.02 -22.27 -5.28
N TYR A 92 -2.76 -23.08 -6.30
CA TYR A 92 -2.00 -22.65 -7.48
C TYR A 92 -2.71 -21.53 -8.25
N TYR A 93 -3.97 -21.72 -8.63
CA TYR A 93 -4.73 -20.72 -9.37
C TYR A 93 -5.05 -19.48 -8.53
N GLY A 94 -5.22 -19.65 -7.22
CA GLY A 94 -5.32 -18.52 -6.29
C GLY A 94 -4.09 -17.64 -6.29
N GLY A 95 -2.91 -18.26 -6.20
CA GLY A 95 -1.64 -17.57 -6.31
C GLY A 95 -1.42 -16.92 -7.68
N LEU A 96 -1.76 -17.61 -8.76
CA LEU A 96 -1.66 -17.10 -10.13
C LEU A 96 -2.53 -15.87 -10.33
N LEU A 97 -3.80 -15.92 -9.96
CA LEU A 97 -4.75 -14.80 -10.10
C LEU A 97 -4.28 -13.58 -9.29
N PHE A 98 -3.76 -13.81 -8.08
CA PHE A 98 -3.21 -12.74 -7.25
C PHE A 98 -1.93 -12.15 -7.86
N ALA A 99 -1.04 -12.98 -8.39
CA ALA A 99 0.16 -12.52 -9.08
C ALA A 99 -0.19 -11.68 -10.33
N LEU A 100 -1.18 -12.10 -11.12
CA LEU A 100 -1.67 -11.33 -12.28
C LEU A 100 -2.27 -9.98 -11.87
N PHE A 101 -3.01 -9.94 -10.77
CA PHE A 101 -3.52 -8.69 -10.20
C PHE A 101 -2.38 -7.75 -9.79
N LEU A 102 -1.35 -8.26 -9.10
CA LEU A 102 -0.17 -7.48 -8.73
C LEU A 102 0.65 -7.02 -9.94
N LEU A 103 0.76 -7.86 -10.98
CA LEU A 103 1.39 -7.47 -12.24
C LEU A 103 0.62 -6.33 -12.91
N GLY A 104 -0.71 -6.42 -12.95
CA GLY A 104 -1.57 -5.32 -13.42
C GLY A 104 -1.32 -4.05 -12.63
N TRP A 105 -1.30 -4.15 -11.31
CA TRP A 105 -1.01 -3.01 -10.44
C TRP A 105 0.41 -2.47 -10.65
N GLY A 106 1.39 -3.34 -10.93
CA GLY A 106 2.72 -2.95 -11.35
C GLY A 106 2.72 -2.11 -12.62
N LEU A 107 1.90 -2.48 -13.62
CA LEU A 107 1.74 -1.74 -14.88
C LEU A 107 1.03 -0.39 -14.72
N ALA A 108 0.41 -0.12 -13.59
CA ALA A 108 -0.29 1.14 -13.32
C ALA A 108 0.62 2.39 -13.37
N PHE A 109 1.95 2.24 -13.40
CA PHE A 109 2.85 3.36 -13.67
C PHE A 109 2.54 4.09 -14.98
N LEU A 110 1.89 3.42 -15.94
CA LEU A 110 1.47 4.00 -17.21
C LEU A 110 0.48 5.18 -17.05
N TRP A 111 -0.26 5.23 -15.93
CA TRP A 111 -1.16 6.35 -15.63
C TRP A 111 -0.43 7.63 -15.25
N GLY A 112 0.85 7.56 -14.84
CA GLY A 112 1.63 8.73 -14.48
C GLY A 112 1.74 9.74 -15.62
N PRO A 113 2.30 9.38 -16.79
CA PRO A 113 2.35 10.26 -17.96
C PRO A 113 0.98 10.75 -18.44
N VAL A 114 -0.06 9.92 -18.31
CA VAL A 114 -1.44 10.32 -18.63
C VAL A 114 -1.89 11.42 -17.66
N GLY A 115 -1.63 11.26 -16.36
CA GLY A 115 -1.96 12.27 -15.34
C GLY A 115 -1.17 13.56 -15.48
N ASP A 116 0.10 13.49 -15.87
CA ASP A 116 0.89 14.68 -16.14
C ASP A 116 0.37 15.43 -17.37
N LYS A 117 0.05 14.73 -18.47
CA LYS A 117 -0.37 15.33 -19.72
C LYS A 117 -1.81 15.81 -19.75
N PHE A 118 -2.75 15.02 -19.24
CA PHE A 118 -4.20 15.24 -19.38
C PHE A 118 -4.87 15.81 -18.13
N GLY A 119 -4.18 15.77 -16.98
CA GLY A 119 -4.66 16.27 -15.70
C GLY A 119 -4.87 15.16 -14.67
N ARG A 120 -4.79 15.55 -13.40
CA ARG A 120 -4.87 14.60 -12.25
C ARG A 120 -6.29 14.10 -12.08
N VAL A 121 -7.27 15.01 -12.14
CA VAL A 121 -8.70 14.69 -11.92
C VAL A 121 -9.25 13.85 -13.06
N ARG A 122 -8.90 14.19 -14.31
CA ARG A 122 -9.35 13.41 -15.48
C ARG A 122 -8.79 12.00 -15.45
N THR A 123 -7.52 11.85 -15.10
CA THR A 123 -6.87 10.53 -15.01
C THR A 123 -7.43 9.73 -13.85
N LEU A 124 -7.69 10.36 -12.69
CA LEU A 124 -8.39 9.75 -11.56
C LEU A 124 -9.77 9.19 -11.98
N MET A 125 -10.55 9.97 -12.71
CA MET A 125 -11.83 9.50 -13.22
C MET A 125 -11.69 8.30 -14.16
N LEU A 126 -10.68 8.31 -15.02
CA LEU A 126 -10.44 7.22 -15.98
C LEU A 126 -10.01 5.93 -15.26
N THR A 127 -9.16 6.02 -14.23
CA THR A 127 -8.74 4.87 -13.44
C THR A 127 -9.90 4.26 -12.66
N ILE A 128 -10.78 5.08 -12.05
CA ILE A 128 -12.01 4.62 -11.37
C ILE A 128 -12.91 3.85 -12.33
N VAL A 129 -13.20 4.40 -13.50
CA VAL A 129 -14.01 3.69 -14.51
C VAL A 129 -13.36 2.38 -14.91
N TRP A 130 -12.05 2.42 -15.16
CA TRP A 130 -11.30 1.26 -15.63
C TRP A 130 -11.42 0.09 -14.66
N TYR A 131 -10.99 0.24 -13.39
CA TYR A 131 -11.04 -0.90 -12.48
C TYR A 131 -12.47 -1.31 -12.11
N SER A 132 -13.39 -0.34 -11.96
CA SER A 132 -14.80 -0.64 -11.67
C SER A 132 -15.45 -1.51 -12.74
N VAL A 133 -15.22 -1.21 -14.02
CA VAL A 133 -15.75 -2.00 -15.14
C VAL A 133 -15.17 -3.42 -15.10
N PHE A 134 -13.86 -3.59 -14.96
CA PHE A 134 -13.27 -4.93 -14.99
C PHE A 134 -13.58 -5.74 -13.72
N THR A 135 -13.77 -5.08 -12.58
CA THR A 135 -14.25 -5.77 -11.37
C THR A 135 -15.71 -6.18 -11.50
N PHE A 136 -16.56 -5.30 -12.00
CA PHE A 136 -17.97 -5.67 -12.28
C PHE A 136 -18.07 -6.83 -13.29
N LEU A 137 -17.34 -6.78 -14.39
CA LEU A 137 -17.33 -7.85 -15.38
C LEU A 137 -16.85 -9.19 -14.80
N SER A 138 -16.05 -9.15 -13.73
CA SER A 138 -15.64 -10.38 -13.02
C SER A 138 -16.82 -11.12 -12.36
N ALA A 139 -17.95 -10.45 -12.14
CA ALA A 139 -19.19 -11.12 -11.70
C ALA A 139 -19.80 -12.03 -12.77
N LEU A 140 -19.53 -11.76 -14.05
CA LEU A 140 -20.15 -12.42 -15.20
C LEU A 140 -19.32 -13.58 -15.78
N VAL A 141 -18.11 -13.79 -15.28
CA VAL A 141 -17.19 -14.81 -15.82
C VAL A 141 -17.70 -16.24 -15.63
N THR A 142 -17.38 -17.09 -16.59
CA THR A 142 -17.72 -18.51 -16.60
C THR A 142 -16.50 -19.42 -16.53
N SER A 143 -15.28 -18.86 -16.68
CA SER A 143 -14.03 -19.62 -16.60
C SER A 143 -12.99 -18.89 -15.74
N VAL A 144 -12.03 -19.66 -15.20
CA VAL A 144 -10.91 -19.12 -14.42
C VAL A 144 -10.00 -18.22 -15.27
N TRP A 145 -9.89 -18.48 -16.57
CA TRP A 145 -9.07 -17.70 -17.49
C TRP A 145 -9.63 -16.31 -17.76
N GLN A 146 -10.97 -16.20 -17.89
CA GLN A 146 -11.65 -14.90 -17.98
C GLN A 146 -11.41 -14.09 -16.71
N LEU A 147 -11.53 -14.71 -15.54
CA LEU A 147 -11.23 -14.05 -14.26
C LEU A 147 -9.77 -13.58 -14.21
N ALA A 148 -8.81 -14.41 -14.69
CA ALA A 148 -7.41 -14.08 -14.73
C ALA A 148 -7.12 -12.80 -15.53
N ILE A 149 -7.67 -12.70 -16.74
CA ILE A 149 -7.53 -11.51 -17.59
C ILE A 149 -8.16 -10.29 -16.93
N LEU A 150 -9.37 -10.42 -16.39
CA LEU A 150 -10.06 -9.29 -15.75
C LEU A 150 -9.35 -8.83 -14.48
N ARG A 151 -8.70 -9.72 -13.72
CA ARG A 151 -7.88 -9.35 -12.55
C ARG A 151 -6.63 -8.58 -12.93
N LEU A 152 -5.95 -8.98 -14.01
CA LEU A 152 -4.83 -8.22 -14.56
C LEU A 152 -5.26 -6.81 -14.98
N LEU A 153 -6.37 -6.71 -15.72
CA LEU A 153 -6.89 -5.44 -16.21
C LEU A 153 -7.39 -4.54 -15.06
N ALA A 154 -8.11 -5.09 -14.08
CA ALA A 154 -8.52 -4.33 -12.90
C ALA A 154 -7.30 -3.79 -12.13
N GLY A 155 -6.26 -4.60 -11.96
CA GLY A 155 -5.01 -4.20 -11.32
C GLY A 155 -4.37 -2.98 -11.98
N ILE A 156 -4.38 -2.87 -13.32
CA ILE A 156 -3.86 -1.70 -14.03
C ILE A 156 -4.59 -0.41 -13.61
N GLY A 157 -5.92 -0.46 -13.41
CA GLY A 157 -6.69 0.71 -12.97
C GLY A 157 -6.36 1.14 -11.54
N ILE A 158 -6.37 0.20 -10.63
CA ILE A 158 -6.20 0.40 -9.17
C ILE A 158 -4.95 1.23 -8.85
N GLY A 159 -3.80 0.90 -9.42
CA GLY A 159 -2.56 1.59 -9.07
C GLY A 159 -2.50 3.08 -9.44
N GLY A 160 -3.39 3.56 -10.31
CA GLY A 160 -3.46 4.97 -10.70
C GLY A 160 -4.05 5.89 -9.64
N GLU A 161 -4.98 5.37 -8.82
CA GLU A 161 -5.70 6.14 -7.79
C GLU A 161 -4.76 6.82 -6.80
N TRP A 162 -3.87 6.06 -6.21
CA TRP A 162 -2.94 6.60 -5.21
C TRP A 162 -2.03 7.68 -5.77
N ALA A 163 -1.52 7.45 -6.99
CA ALA A 163 -0.63 8.42 -7.65
C ALA A 163 -1.35 9.73 -7.97
N MET A 164 -2.55 9.66 -8.53
CA MET A 164 -3.35 10.84 -8.90
C MET A 164 -3.86 11.58 -7.67
N GLY A 165 -4.43 10.87 -6.71
CA GLY A 165 -4.95 11.45 -5.47
C GLY A 165 -3.86 12.07 -4.60
N GLY A 166 -2.73 11.38 -4.43
CA GLY A 166 -1.58 11.90 -3.68
C GLY A 166 -0.98 13.15 -4.32
N THR A 167 -0.85 13.14 -5.65
CA THR A 167 -0.36 14.31 -6.40
C THR A 167 -1.34 15.47 -6.31
N PHE A 168 -2.66 15.22 -6.44
CA PHE A 168 -3.69 16.25 -6.28
C PHE A 168 -3.60 16.92 -4.91
N VAL A 169 -3.55 16.15 -3.83
CA VAL A 169 -3.45 16.69 -2.47
C VAL A 169 -2.16 17.50 -2.29
N ALA A 170 -1.05 17.03 -2.85
CA ALA A 170 0.22 17.73 -2.77
C ALA A 170 0.22 19.06 -3.52
N GLU A 171 -0.41 19.14 -4.69
CA GLU A 171 -0.44 20.33 -5.55
C GLU A 171 -1.48 21.36 -5.13
N GLU A 172 -2.63 20.93 -4.60
CA GLU A 172 -3.77 21.81 -4.30
C GLU A 172 -3.84 22.27 -2.84
N TRP A 173 -3.36 21.46 -1.89
CA TRP A 173 -3.41 21.80 -0.48
C TRP A 173 -2.31 22.81 -0.08
N PRO A 174 -2.64 23.78 0.83
CA PRO A 174 -1.65 24.71 1.38
C PRO A 174 -0.49 23.97 2.04
N GLU A 175 0.73 24.48 1.91
CA GLU A 175 1.95 23.84 2.44
C GLU A 175 1.84 23.53 3.94
N SER A 176 1.20 24.43 4.71
CA SER A 176 0.97 24.25 6.15
C SER A 176 0.08 23.05 6.50
N ARG A 177 -0.78 22.59 5.58
CA ARG A 177 -1.73 21.50 5.78
C ARG A 177 -1.44 20.25 4.94
N ARG A 178 -0.56 20.33 3.95
CA ARG A 178 -0.25 19.24 3.00
C ARG A 178 0.15 17.94 3.70
N ARG A 179 0.95 18.03 4.79
CA ARG A 179 1.34 16.86 5.58
C ARG A 179 0.15 16.12 6.18
N ALA A 180 -0.77 16.88 6.79
CA ALA A 180 -2.00 16.32 7.34
C ALA A 180 -2.86 15.69 6.24
N GLY A 181 -2.99 16.39 5.09
CA GLY A 181 -3.72 15.87 3.92
C GLY A 181 -3.18 14.55 3.42
N ALA A 182 -1.85 14.41 3.32
CA ALA A 182 -1.21 13.18 2.89
C ALA A 182 -1.49 12.00 3.86
N GLY A 183 -1.36 12.23 5.17
CA GLY A 183 -1.66 11.23 6.19
C GLY A 183 -3.13 10.81 6.18
N TYR A 184 -4.04 11.79 6.15
CA TYR A 184 -5.48 11.52 6.12
C TYR A 184 -5.90 10.78 4.85
N MET A 185 -5.39 11.20 3.69
CA MET A 185 -5.71 10.53 2.43
C MET A 185 -5.36 9.04 2.48
N HIS A 186 -4.21 8.69 3.07
CA HIS A 186 -3.76 7.30 3.09
C HIS A 186 -4.60 6.39 3.99
N THR A 187 -5.34 6.94 4.99
CA THR A 187 -6.28 6.14 5.80
C THR A 187 -7.39 5.50 4.97
N GLY A 188 -7.74 6.09 3.82
CA GLY A 188 -8.83 5.62 2.96
C GLY A 188 -8.71 4.14 2.62
N TYR A 189 -7.53 3.69 2.21
CA TYR A 189 -7.30 2.30 1.84
C TYR A 189 -7.70 1.29 2.94
N TYR A 190 -7.35 1.59 4.18
CA TYR A 190 -7.67 0.71 5.32
C TYR A 190 -9.14 0.77 5.72
N VAL A 191 -9.79 1.91 5.52
CA VAL A 191 -11.26 2.01 5.62
C VAL A 191 -11.92 1.16 4.54
N GLY A 192 -11.37 1.13 3.33
CA GLY A 192 -11.82 0.25 2.25
C GLY A 192 -11.81 -1.24 2.63
N ILE A 193 -10.78 -1.70 3.35
CA ILE A 193 -10.70 -3.06 3.88
C ILE A 193 -11.90 -3.37 4.80
N PHE A 194 -12.26 -2.46 5.70
CA PHE A 194 -13.44 -2.63 6.56
C PHE A 194 -14.73 -2.69 5.74
N LEU A 195 -14.88 -1.84 4.71
CA LEU A 195 -16.06 -1.85 3.84
C LEU A 195 -16.18 -3.16 3.06
N ALA A 196 -15.06 -3.72 2.56
CA ALA A 196 -15.06 -5.03 1.91
C ALA A 196 -15.53 -6.14 2.87
N ALA A 197 -15.06 -6.11 4.12
CA ALA A 197 -15.47 -7.10 5.14
C ALA A 197 -16.97 -6.98 5.46
N ILE A 198 -17.49 -5.76 5.61
CA ILE A 198 -18.92 -5.50 5.83
C ILE A 198 -19.74 -5.96 4.63
N ALA A 199 -19.31 -5.63 3.41
CA ALA A 199 -19.99 -6.06 2.19
C ALA A 199 -20.01 -7.60 2.06
N ASN A 200 -18.91 -8.26 2.40
CA ASN A 200 -18.87 -9.73 2.38
C ASN A 200 -19.80 -10.35 3.44
N TYR A 201 -19.85 -9.77 4.63
CA TYR A 201 -20.78 -10.20 5.67
C TYR A 201 -22.24 -10.02 5.25
N ALA A 202 -22.59 -8.85 4.71
CA ALA A 202 -23.99 -8.51 4.40
C ALA A 202 -24.46 -9.06 3.03
N ILE A 203 -23.57 -9.19 2.06
CA ILE A 203 -23.91 -9.53 0.67
C ILE A 203 -23.25 -10.86 0.27
N GLY A 204 -21.92 -10.98 0.43
CA GLY A 204 -21.18 -12.15 -0.06
C GLY A 204 -21.63 -13.46 0.57
N SER A 205 -21.93 -13.45 1.88
CA SER A 205 -22.40 -14.62 2.61
C SER A 205 -23.79 -15.12 2.17
N HIS A 206 -24.64 -14.24 1.64
CA HIS A 206 -26.01 -14.56 1.24
C HIS A 206 -26.16 -14.75 -0.28
N TYR A 207 -25.49 -13.92 -1.07
CA TYR A 207 -25.65 -13.86 -2.53
C TYR A 207 -24.42 -14.39 -3.30
N GLY A 208 -23.37 -14.77 -2.58
CA GLY A 208 -22.19 -15.42 -3.12
C GLY A 208 -21.18 -14.47 -3.78
N TRP A 209 -20.12 -15.06 -4.35
CA TRP A 209 -18.95 -14.35 -4.85
C TRP A 209 -19.24 -13.40 -6.04
N ARG A 210 -20.22 -13.76 -6.90
CA ARG A 210 -20.63 -12.91 -8.03
C ARG A 210 -21.22 -11.58 -7.58
N ALA A 211 -22.07 -11.61 -6.56
CA ALA A 211 -22.63 -10.40 -5.98
C ALA A 211 -21.56 -9.48 -5.41
N MET A 212 -20.51 -10.04 -4.80
CA MET A 212 -19.37 -9.27 -4.31
C MET A 212 -18.61 -8.55 -5.43
N PHE A 213 -18.36 -9.22 -6.56
CA PHE A 213 -17.75 -8.56 -7.72
C PHE A 213 -18.67 -7.50 -8.33
N ALA A 214 -20.00 -7.72 -8.32
CA ALA A 214 -20.95 -6.71 -8.77
C ALA A 214 -20.90 -5.44 -7.90
N VAL A 215 -20.72 -5.57 -6.60
CA VAL A 215 -20.48 -4.44 -5.67
C VAL A 215 -19.22 -3.66 -6.05
N GLY A 216 -18.21 -4.31 -6.65
CA GLY A 216 -17.02 -3.65 -7.20
C GLY A 216 -17.33 -2.67 -8.37
N GLY A 217 -18.53 -2.66 -8.91
CA GLY A 217 -19.00 -1.63 -9.85
C GLY A 217 -19.46 -0.32 -9.17
N VAL A 218 -19.73 -0.35 -7.85
CA VAL A 218 -20.20 0.82 -7.08
C VAL A 218 -19.26 2.03 -7.18
N PRO A 219 -17.92 1.88 -7.22
CA PRO A 219 -17.01 2.99 -7.40
C PRO A 219 -17.31 3.89 -8.61
N ALA A 220 -17.88 3.34 -9.67
CA ALA A 220 -18.28 4.15 -10.83
C ALA A 220 -19.30 5.25 -10.48
N LEU A 221 -20.09 5.10 -9.41
CA LEU A 221 -21.02 6.13 -8.94
C LEU A 221 -20.28 7.37 -8.38
N LEU A 222 -19.09 7.19 -7.82
CA LEU A 222 -18.24 8.29 -7.36
C LEU A 222 -17.83 9.21 -8.50
N LEU A 223 -17.75 8.68 -9.71
CA LEU A 223 -17.36 9.42 -10.91
C LEU A 223 -18.24 10.62 -11.19
N ALA A 224 -19.56 10.47 -11.05
CA ALA A 224 -20.51 11.56 -11.27
C ALA A 224 -20.25 12.72 -10.32
N TRP A 225 -19.97 12.43 -9.05
CA TRP A 225 -19.65 13.42 -8.03
C TRP A 225 -18.31 14.12 -8.31
N VAL A 226 -17.27 13.36 -8.66
CA VAL A 226 -15.94 13.91 -8.99
C VAL A 226 -16.03 14.83 -10.21
N ARG A 227 -16.73 14.41 -11.27
CA ARG A 227 -16.87 15.19 -12.51
C ARG A 227 -17.48 16.57 -12.29
N HIS A 228 -18.49 16.68 -11.43
CA HIS A 228 -19.22 17.93 -11.22
C HIS A 228 -18.67 18.78 -10.07
N GLY A 229 -17.84 18.21 -9.20
CA GLY A 229 -17.44 18.86 -7.96
C GLY A 229 -15.97 19.25 -7.86
N VAL A 230 -15.08 18.72 -8.71
CA VAL A 230 -13.63 18.86 -8.58
C VAL A 230 -13.01 19.42 -9.84
N THR A 231 -12.14 20.43 -9.68
CA THR A 231 -11.35 21.01 -10.77
C THR A 231 -9.89 20.57 -10.66
N GLU A 232 -9.16 20.64 -11.79
CA GLU A 232 -7.73 20.32 -11.80
C GLU A 232 -6.93 21.23 -10.85
N PRO A 233 -5.82 20.73 -10.27
CA PRO A 233 -4.97 21.51 -9.38
C PRO A 233 -4.46 22.79 -10.05
N SER A 234 -4.41 23.89 -9.29
CA SER A 234 -3.95 25.19 -9.77
C SER A 234 -2.52 25.16 -10.28
N ARG A 235 -1.63 24.41 -9.62
CA ARG A 235 -0.23 24.23 -10.05
C ARG A 235 -0.11 23.51 -11.39
N TRP A 236 -0.92 22.47 -11.62
CA TRP A 236 -0.95 21.79 -12.91
C TRP A 236 -1.53 22.69 -14.00
N SER A 237 -2.63 23.39 -13.70
CA SER A 237 -3.28 24.28 -14.68
C SER A 237 -2.33 25.38 -15.17
N ALA A 238 -1.49 25.89 -14.29
CA ALA A 238 -0.47 26.90 -14.66
C ALA A 238 0.62 26.38 -15.62
N LYS A 239 0.83 25.08 -15.69
CA LYS A 239 1.83 24.42 -16.54
C LYS A 239 1.21 23.61 -17.68
N ALA A 240 -0.12 23.60 -17.78
CA ALA A 240 -0.86 22.71 -18.69
C ALA A 240 -0.44 22.83 -20.15
N ASP A 241 -0.19 24.06 -20.65
CA ASP A 241 0.18 24.27 -22.05
C ASP A 241 1.57 23.70 -22.37
N VAL A 242 2.52 23.85 -21.43
CA VAL A 242 3.86 23.27 -21.57
C VAL A 242 3.77 21.74 -21.59
N VAL A 243 3.07 21.14 -20.62
CA VAL A 243 2.99 19.68 -20.48
C VAL A 243 2.18 19.05 -21.60
N ARG A 244 1.14 19.72 -22.11
CA ARG A 244 0.36 19.23 -23.26
C ARG A 244 1.16 19.18 -24.55
N SER A 245 2.16 20.06 -24.74
CA SER A 245 3.05 20.03 -25.89
C SER A 245 4.02 18.83 -25.85
N TRP A 246 4.24 18.24 -24.67
CA TRP A 246 5.13 17.10 -24.51
C TRP A 246 4.57 15.83 -25.15
N GLN A 247 5.47 14.99 -25.69
CA GLN A 247 5.12 13.62 -26.03
C GLN A 247 4.79 12.86 -24.76
N ILE A 248 3.87 11.89 -24.81
CA ILE A 248 3.37 11.18 -23.64
C ILE A 248 4.44 10.46 -22.82
N TYR A 249 5.56 10.11 -23.44
CA TYR A 249 6.69 9.45 -22.76
C TYR A 249 7.68 10.45 -22.10
N GLN A 250 7.61 11.74 -22.42
CA GLN A 250 8.56 12.74 -21.91
C GLN A 250 8.55 12.92 -20.41
N PRO A 251 7.38 12.99 -19.72
CA PRO A 251 7.35 13.02 -18.24
C PRO A 251 8.06 11.81 -17.64
N PHE A 252 7.90 10.63 -18.27
CA PHE A 252 8.55 9.41 -17.83
C PHE A 252 10.06 9.44 -18.10
N ALA A 253 10.48 9.89 -19.28
CA ALA A 253 11.89 10.04 -19.63
C ALA A 253 12.61 11.05 -18.72
N ALA A 254 11.92 12.12 -18.28
CA ALA A 254 12.45 13.11 -17.35
C ALA A 254 12.89 12.49 -16.02
N LEU A 255 12.23 11.42 -15.56
CA LEU A 255 12.59 10.74 -14.31
C LEU A 255 14.00 10.17 -14.31
N PHE A 256 14.51 9.80 -15.48
CA PHE A 256 15.84 9.22 -15.67
C PHE A 256 16.88 10.22 -16.15
N SER A 257 16.52 11.51 -16.21
CA SER A 257 17.48 12.60 -16.46
C SER A 257 18.57 12.61 -15.37
N PRO A 258 19.76 13.16 -15.65
CA PRO A 258 20.86 13.27 -14.68
C PRO A 258 20.43 13.91 -13.34
N ALA A 259 19.49 14.87 -13.39
CA ALA A 259 18.99 15.60 -12.22
C ALA A 259 18.06 14.75 -11.33
N LEU A 260 17.24 13.85 -11.91
CA LEU A 260 16.19 13.13 -11.19
C LEU A 260 16.45 11.63 -11.01
N ARG A 261 17.30 11.01 -11.86
CA ARG A 261 17.52 9.55 -11.85
C ARG A 261 17.89 8.97 -10.49
N ARG A 262 18.74 9.66 -9.71
CA ARG A 262 19.12 9.20 -8.38
C ARG A 262 17.92 9.16 -7.44
N ARG A 263 17.07 10.20 -7.45
CA ARG A 263 15.84 10.28 -6.63
C ARG A 263 14.87 9.19 -7.05
N THR A 264 14.67 9.00 -8.34
CA THR A 264 13.77 7.98 -8.90
C THR A 264 14.20 6.57 -8.48
N ILE A 265 15.47 6.22 -8.62
CA ILE A 265 16.01 4.91 -8.23
C ILE A 265 15.84 4.70 -6.72
N LEU A 266 16.27 5.67 -5.89
CA LEU A 266 16.16 5.54 -4.43
C LEU A 266 14.72 5.41 -3.96
N ASN A 267 13.79 6.21 -4.49
CA ASN A 267 12.36 6.11 -4.14
C ASN A 267 11.77 4.76 -4.55
N SER A 268 12.16 4.22 -5.70
CA SER A 268 11.75 2.89 -6.15
C SER A 268 12.32 1.79 -5.24
N LEU A 269 13.55 1.93 -4.75
CA LEU A 269 14.16 0.99 -3.80
C LEU A 269 13.50 1.05 -2.42
N PHE A 270 13.20 2.26 -1.91
CA PHE A 270 12.43 2.40 -0.67
C PHE A 270 11.05 1.76 -0.80
N MET A 271 10.36 1.98 -1.92
CA MET A 271 9.07 1.37 -2.18
C MET A 271 9.17 -0.15 -2.32
N LEU A 272 10.24 -0.65 -2.97
CA LEU A 272 10.50 -2.09 -3.06
C LEU A 272 10.67 -2.71 -1.67
N ALA A 273 11.42 -2.06 -0.77
CA ALA A 273 11.55 -2.49 0.61
C ALA A 273 10.19 -2.53 1.32
N SER A 274 9.37 -1.47 1.17
CA SER A 274 8.03 -1.39 1.74
C SER A 274 7.11 -2.49 1.25
N ILE A 275 7.04 -2.70 -0.07
CA ILE A 275 6.14 -3.69 -0.67
C ILE A 275 6.59 -5.10 -0.32
N SER A 276 7.89 -5.39 -0.45
CA SER A 276 8.44 -6.71 -0.16
C SER A 276 8.25 -7.10 1.30
N GLY A 277 8.50 -6.19 2.22
CA GLY A 277 8.34 -6.46 3.64
C GLY A 277 6.86 -6.50 4.07
N LEU A 278 6.02 -5.55 3.61
CA LEU A 278 4.61 -5.51 4.02
C LEU A 278 3.81 -6.68 3.42
N TRP A 279 3.79 -6.83 2.10
CA TRP A 279 2.97 -7.85 1.47
C TRP A 279 3.40 -9.25 1.87
N ALA A 280 4.69 -9.54 1.85
CA ALA A 280 5.17 -10.83 2.31
C ALA A 280 5.04 -11.03 3.84
N GLY A 281 5.07 -9.95 4.64
CA GLY A 281 4.89 -10.01 6.09
C GLY A 281 3.42 -10.08 6.53
N THR A 282 2.53 -9.27 5.94
CA THR A 282 1.13 -9.12 6.42
C THR A 282 0.14 -10.05 5.75
N VAL A 283 0.37 -10.47 4.49
CA VAL A 283 -0.49 -11.43 3.78
C VAL A 283 -0.61 -12.75 4.53
N TYR A 284 0.44 -13.14 5.24
CA TYR A 284 0.45 -14.40 6.01
C TYR A 284 -0.09 -14.26 7.44
N VAL A 285 -0.46 -13.06 7.90
CA VAL A 285 -1.03 -12.85 9.25
C VAL A 285 -2.28 -13.72 9.49
N PRO A 286 -3.30 -13.75 8.59
CA PRO A 286 -4.46 -14.59 8.79
C PRO A 286 -4.10 -16.08 8.92
N ALA A 287 -3.22 -16.58 8.04
CA ALA A 287 -2.78 -17.98 8.06
C ALA A 287 -1.98 -18.31 9.33
N ALA A 288 -1.11 -17.40 9.78
CA ALA A 288 -0.36 -17.58 11.01
C ALA A 288 -1.28 -17.62 12.24
N VAL A 289 -2.25 -16.71 12.33
CA VAL A 289 -3.21 -16.68 13.42
C VAL A 289 -4.10 -17.92 13.41
N THR A 290 -4.53 -18.38 12.24
CA THR A 290 -5.30 -19.64 12.13
C THR A 290 -4.48 -20.81 12.66
N THR A 291 -3.20 -20.94 12.25
CA THR A 291 -2.30 -22.00 12.73
C THR A 291 -2.14 -21.96 14.28
N LEU A 292 -1.92 -20.76 14.85
CA LEU A 292 -1.79 -20.57 16.29
C LEU A 292 -3.09 -20.86 17.04
N ALA A 293 -4.24 -20.48 16.46
CA ALA A 293 -5.56 -20.75 17.02
C ALA A 293 -5.88 -22.25 17.06
N GLU A 294 -5.57 -22.96 15.96
CA GLU A 294 -5.73 -24.42 15.86
C GLU A 294 -4.83 -25.13 16.87
N ALA A 295 -3.59 -24.69 17.04
CA ALA A 295 -2.67 -25.22 18.06
C ALA A 295 -3.17 -24.96 19.49
N ALA A 296 -3.99 -23.91 19.71
CA ALA A 296 -4.66 -23.60 20.98
C ALA A 296 -6.04 -24.28 21.12
N GLY A 297 -6.40 -25.23 20.25
CA GLY A 297 -7.67 -25.97 20.28
C GLY A 297 -8.86 -25.18 19.71
N ARG A 298 -8.67 -24.03 19.09
CA ARG A 298 -9.72 -23.21 18.47
C ARG A 298 -9.77 -23.50 16.98
N VAL A 299 -10.73 -24.30 16.54
CA VAL A 299 -10.83 -24.77 15.16
C VAL A 299 -12.04 -24.16 14.43
N GLY A 300 -12.05 -24.26 13.11
CA GLY A 300 -13.17 -23.85 12.27
C GLY A 300 -13.53 -22.36 12.41
N PRO A 301 -14.80 -22.03 12.71
CA PRO A 301 -15.26 -20.64 12.80
C PRO A 301 -14.49 -19.79 13.81
N GLN A 302 -14.06 -20.35 14.93
CA GLN A 302 -13.30 -19.62 15.96
C GLN A 302 -11.92 -19.19 15.46
N ALA A 303 -11.22 -20.06 14.72
CA ALA A 303 -9.94 -19.71 14.12
C ALA A 303 -10.10 -18.63 13.05
N ALA A 304 -11.15 -18.73 12.22
CA ALA A 304 -11.47 -17.72 11.20
C ALA A 304 -11.81 -16.34 11.80
N GLN A 305 -12.56 -16.32 12.91
CA GLN A 305 -12.86 -15.09 13.64
C GLN A 305 -11.60 -14.45 14.21
N LEU A 306 -10.68 -15.23 14.79
CA LEU A 306 -9.41 -14.71 15.30
C LEU A 306 -8.53 -14.13 14.17
N ALA A 307 -8.48 -14.78 13.01
CA ALA A 307 -7.78 -14.27 11.85
C ALA A 307 -8.39 -12.94 11.36
N SER A 308 -9.72 -12.81 11.40
CA SER A 308 -10.43 -11.57 11.08
C SER A 308 -10.10 -10.46 12.08
N HIS A 309 -10.13 -10.76 13.39
CA HIS A 309 -9.75 -9.79 14.43
C HIS A 309 -8.29 -9.32 14.28
N ALA A 310 -7.37 -10.24 13.95
CA ALA A 310 -5.98 -9.89 13.70
C ALA A 310 -5.84 -8.93 12.50
N THR A 311 -6.55 -9.19 11.41
CA THR A 311 -6.57 -8.33 10.22
C THR A 311 -7.15 -6.95 10.53
N MET A 312 -8.26 -6.90 11.30
CA MET A 312 -8.85 -5.63 11.76
C MET A 312 -7.89 -4.86 12.65
N LEU A 313 -7.17 -5.53 13.56
CA LEU A 313 -6.19 -4.90 14.44
C LEU A 313 -5.03 -4.28 13.65
N VAL A 314 -4.49 -5.00 12.68
CA VAL A 314 -3.43 -4.48 11.79
C VAL A 314 -3.92 -3.25 11.04
N ALA A 315 -5.12 -3.32 10.44
CA ALA A 315 -5.69 -2.19 9.70
C ALA A 315 -5.93 -0.97 10.60
N PHE A 316 -6.51 -1.18 11.79
CA PHE A 316 -6.73 -0.13 12.78
C PHE A 316 -5.41 0.52 13.22
N ALA A 317 -4.41 -0.28 13.57
CA ALA A 317 -3.10 0.23 13.96
C ALA A 317 -2.42 1.01 12.82
N THR A 318 -2.61 0.57 11.57
CA THR A 318 -2.08 1.30 10.40
C THR A 318 -2.78 2.64 10.22
N ILE A 319 -4.09 2.73 10.45
CA ILE A 319 -4.83 4.01 10.44
C ILE A 319 -4.22 4.95 11.48
N LEU A 320 -3.99 4.48 12.71
CA LEU A 320 -3.35 5.28 13.75
C LEU A 320 -1.95 5.76 13.34
N GLY A 321 -1.16 4.89 12.72
CA GLY A 321 0.15 5.25 12.16
C GLY A 321 0.05 6.33 11.08
N CYS A 322 -0.93 6.23 10.17
CA CYS A 322 -1.18 7.25 9.14
C CYS A 322 -1.55 8.61 9.74
N LEU A 323 -2.33 8.62 10.83
CA LEU A 323 -2.69 9.84 11.55
C LEU A 323 -1.49 10.42 12.32
N ALA A 324 -0.59 9.58 12.82
CA ALA A 324 0.64 10.00 13.49
C ALA A 324 1.73 10.47 12.52
N MET A 325 1.73 10.00 11.26
CA MET A 325 2.75 10.27 10.25
C MET A 325 3.03 11.78 10.05
N PRO A 326 2.03 12.67 9.94
CA PRO A 326 2.29 14.10 9.75
C PRO A 326 3.11 14.72 10.88
N TRP A 327 2.86 14.29 12.12
CA TRP A 327 3.59 14.75 13.30
C TRP A 327 5.02 14.20 13.33
N LEU A 328 5.21 12.92 13.00
CA LEU A 328 6.52 12.30 12.88
C LEU A 328 7.35 12.98 11.79
N ALA A 329 6.75 13.21 10.61
CA ALA A 329 7.41 13.88 9.49
C ALA A 329 7.80 15.33 9.80
N GLU A 330 7.07 16.00 10.71
CA GLU A 330 7.43 17.33 11.19
C GLU A 330 8.62 17.30 12.14
N ARG A 331 8.65 16.34 13.06
CA ARG A 331 9.70 16.26 14.08
C ARG A 331 10.99 15.64 13.58
N LEU A 332 10.88 14.52 12.85
CA LEU A 332 12.03 13.71 12.41
C LEU A 332 12.50 14.02 10.97
N GLY A 333 11.76 14.84 10.22
CA GLY A 333 11.92 14.97 8.78
C GLY A 333 11.32 13.78 8.02
N ARG A 334 11.38 13.82 6.68
CA ARG A 334 10.79 12.74 5.84
C ARG A 334 11.61 11.46 5.92
N ARG A 335 12.93 11.60 5.91
CA ARG A 335 13.89 10.49 6.08
C ARG A 335 13.70 9.82 7.43
N GLY A 336 13.69 10.60 8.51
CA GLY A 336 13.52 10.10 9.87
C GLY A 336 12.17 9.42 10.09
N ALA A 337 11.08 9.97 9.53
CA ALA A 337 9.75 9.35 9.61
C ALA A 337 9.72 8.00 8.89
N LEU A 338 10.26 7.90 7.67
CA LEU A 338 10.35 6.62 6.96
C LEU A 338 11.22 5.62 7.71
N GLY A 339 12.39 6.07 8.22
CA GLY A 339 13.30 5.25 9.03
C GLY A 339 12.63 4.72 10.29
N PHE A 340 11.84 5.53 11.00
CA PHE A 340 11.07 5.10 12.16
C PHE A 340 10.10 3.96 11.83
N PHE A 341 9.30 4.11 10.77
CA PHE A 341 8.38 3.06 10.36
C PHE A 341 9.11 1.80 9.86
N PHE A 342 10.20 1.95 9.13
CA PHE A 342 11.02 0.82 8.70
C PHE A 342 11.65 0.08 9.90
N GLY A 343 12.10 0.80 10.92
CA GLY A 343 12.58 0.23 12.17
C GLY A 343 11.51 -0.61 12.86
N LEU A 344 10.30 -0.06 13.02
CA LEU A 344 9.17 -0.82 13.57
C LEU A 344 8.88 -2.09 12.76
N MET A 345 8.81 -1.99 11.43
CA MET A 345 8.56 -3.16 10.58
C MET A 345 9.66 -4.20 10.71
N THR A 346 10.94 -3.80 10.70
CA THR A 346 12.08 -4.71 10.88
C THR A 346 11.96 -5.47 12.20
N ILE A 347 11.77 -4.76 13.31
CA ILE A 347 11.70 -5.34 14.65
C ILE A 347 10.48 -6.26 14.77
N PHE A 348 9.30 -5.75 14.44
CA PHE A 348 8.07 -6.46 14.74
C PHE A 348 7.76 -7.60 13.76
N ILE A 349 8.20 -7.57 12.50
CA ILE A 349 8.14 -8.75 11.63
C ILE A 349 9.07 -9.84 12.16
N ALA A 350 10.33 -9.50 12.45
CA ALA A 350 11.30 -10.47 12.97
C ALA A 350 10.85 -11.06 14.31
N LEU A 351 10.35 -10.24 15.24
CA LEU A 351 9.88 -10.68 16.54
C LEU A 351 8.62 -11.54 16.43
N THR A 352 7.62 -11.08 15.68
CA THR A 352 6.31 -11.74 15.53
C THR A 352 6.46 -13.13 14.93
N PHE A 353 7.14 -13.22 13.80
CA PHE A 353 7.24 -14.47 13.04
C PHE A 353 8.49 -15.30 13.39
N GLY A 354 9.58 -14.66 13.81
CA GLY A 354 10.83 -15.35 14.14
C GLY A 354 10.87 -15.89 15.57
N LYS A 355 10.17 -15.27 16.53
CA LYS A 355 10.19 -15.68 17.93
C LYS A 355 8.79 -15.98 18.49
N VAL A 356 7.87 -15.02 18.44
CA VAL A 356 6.55 -15.12 19.10
C VAL A 356 5.72 -16.25 18.50
N PHE A 357 5.78 -16.46 17.19
CA PHE A 357 5.08 -17.56 16.50
C PHE A 357 5.41 -18.95 17.08
N TYR A 358 6.57 -19.10 17.70
CA TYR A 358 7.07 -20.38 18.26
C TYR A 358 6.94 -20.49 19.78
N LEU A 359 6.26 -19.58 20.47
CA LEU A 359 6.09 -19.60 21.94
C LEU A 359 5.07 -20.64 22.46
N GLY A 360 4.54 -21.49 21.59
CA GLY A 360 3.55 -22.51 21.99
C GLY A 360 2.23 -21.90 22.51
N PRO A 361 1.69 -22.33 23.67
CA PRO A 361 0.37 -21.88 24.14
C PRO A 361 0.24 -20.37 24.40
N SER A 362 1.34 -19.70 24.74
CA SER A 362 1.36 -18.24 24.97
C SER A 362 1.58 -17.41 23.69
N ALA A 363 1.76 -18.06 22.54
CA ALA A 363 2.05 -17.36 21.29
C ALA A 363 0.94 -16.39 20.88
N LEU A 364 -0.31 -16.82 20.94
CA LEU A 364 -1.44 -16.08 20.39
C LEU A 364 -1.63 -14.68 21.01
N PRO A 365 -1.66 -14.47 22.34
CA PRO A 365 -1.77 -13.14 22.94
C PRO A 365 -0.61 -12.22 22.57
N TRP A 366 0.62 -12.70 22.63
CA TRP A 366 1.81 -11.91 22.29
C TRP A 366 1.87 -11.60 20.80
N PHE A 367 1.37 -12.51 19.96
CA PHE A 367 1.25 -12.28 18.53
C PHE A 367 0.36 -11.08 18.23
N PHE A 368 -0.80 -10.97 18.89
CA PHE A 368 -1.70 -9.82 18.77
C PHE A 368 -1.04 -8.51 19.23
N VAL A 369 -0.30 -8.53 20.35
CA VAL A 369 0.44 -7.35 20.80
C VAL A 369 1.46 -6.89 19.73
N CYS A 370 2.23 -7.82 19.18
CA CYS A 370 3.20 -7.52 18.13
C CYS A 370 2.52 -7.04 16.84
N LEU A 371 1.35 -7.58 16.49
CA LEU A 371 0.58 -7.17 15.31
C LEU A 371 0.14 -5.71 15.36
N PHE A 372 -0.14 -5.16 16.55
CA PHE A 372 -0.45 -3.74 16.70
C PHE A 372 0.72 -2.87 16.23
N PHE A 373 1.94 -3.13 16.71
CA PHE A 373 3.12 -2.36 16.31
C PHE A 373 3.52 -2.61 14.86
N LEU A 374 3.37 -3.83 14.37
CA LEU A 374 3.56 -4.17 12.96
C LEU A 374 2.58 -3.39 12.09
N GLY A 375 1.29 -3.36 12.45
CA GLY A 375 0.29 -2.57 11.77
C GLY A 375 0.62 -1.07 11.78
N PHE A 376 1.00 -0.52 12.94
CA PHE A 376 1.43 0.88 13.05
C PHE A 376 2.62 1.18 12.12
N GLY A 377 3.59 0.27 12.02
CA GLY A 377 4.72 0.33 11.09
C GLY A 377 4.29 0.33 9.62
N GLY A 378 3.14 -0.30 9.29
CA GLY A 378 2.53 -0.32 7.96
C GLY A 378 2.22 1.07 7.41
N ALA A 379 2.11 2.09 8.27
CA ALA A 379 1.93 3.48 7.86
C ALA A 379 3.14 4.10 7.12
N ASN A 380 4.24 3.36 6.93
CA ASN A 380 5.34 3.79 6.07
C ASN A 380 4.88 4.24 4.68
N PHE A 381 3.81 3.64 4.16
CA PHE A 381 3.21 4.04 2.87
C PHE A 381 2.65 5.46 2.87
N ALA A 382 2.14 5.96 3.99
CA ALA A 382 1.66 7.33 4.09
C ALA A 382 2.79 8.37 3.93
N VAL A 383 4.03 8.00 4.30
CA VAL A 383 5.20 8.87 4.08
C VAL A 383 5.42 9.16 2.61
N TYR A 384 5.22 8.17 1.72
CA TYR A 384 5.39 8.36 0.27
C TYR A 384 4.34 9.31 -0.32
N THR A 385 3.11 9.31 0.21
CA THR A 385 2.07 10.24 -0.22
C THR A 385 2.48 11.71 0.01
N LEU A 386 3.27 11.96 1.05
CA LEU A 386 3.85 13.26 1.34
C LEU A 386 5.16 13.51 0.58
N TRP A 387 6.09 12.57 0.68
CA TRP A 387 7.50 12.77 0.34
C TRP A 387 7.79 12.67 -1.16
N LEU A 388 7.11 11.76 -1.89
CA LEU A 388 7.34 11.63 -3.33
C LEU A 388 7.00 12.92 -4.09
N PRO A 389 5.81 13.55 -3.91
CA PRO A 389 5.49 14.78 -4.61
C PRO A 389 6.45 15.94 -4.30
N GLU A 390 7.06 15.96 -3.11
CA GLU A 390 8.02 17.00 -2.70
C GLU A 390 9.36 16.94 -3.43
N GLN A 391 9.64 15.86 -4.16
CA GLN A 391 10.94 15.63 -4.79
C GLN A 391 10.97 15.91 -6.30
N TYR A 392 9.80 16.12 -6.92
CA TYR A 392 9.69 16.22 -8.38
C TYR A 392 8.93 17.47 -8.82
N PRO A 393 9.34 18.09 -9.95
CA PRO A 393 8.63 19.20 -10.54
C PRO A 393 7.24 18.78 -11.06
N THR A 394 6.36 19.78 -11.19
CA THR A 394 4.93 19.56 -11.53
C THR A 394 4.74 18.77 -12.84
N GLU A 395 5.64 18.97 -13.82
CA GLU A 395 5.57 18.39 -15.16
C GLU A 395 5.69 16.86 -15.18
N CYS A 396 6.40 16.27 -14.20
CA CYS A 396 6.61 14.81 -14.14
C CYS A 396 6.25 14.20 -12.77
N ARG A 397 5.57 14.97 -11.91
CA ARG A 397 5.26 14.55 -10.51
C ARG A 397 4.36 13.33 -10.45
N ALA A 398 3.29 13.28 -11.24
CA ALA A 398 2.40 12.13 -11.28
C ALA A 398 3.11 10.90 -11.86
N SER A 399 3.94 11.08 -12.89
CA SER A 399 4.78 10.01 -13.44
C SER A 399 5.77 9.47 -12.41
N ALA A 400 6.41 10.35 -11.64
CA ALA A 400 7.36 9.95 -10.59
C ALA A 400 6.66 9.16 -9.47
N PHE A 401 5.51 9.64 -9.05
CA PHE A 401 4.71 8.96 -8.03
C PHE A 401 4.24 7.59 -8.53
N ALA A 402 3.61 7.55 -9.70
CA ALA A 402 3.11 6.32 -10.30
C ALA A 402 4.22 5.30 -10.56
N PHE A 403 5.37 5.73 -11.12
CA PHE A 403 6.51 4.84 -11.37
C PHE A 403 7.07 4.27 -10.07
N SER A 404 7.43 5.12 -9.11
CA SER A 404 8.06 4.69 -7.87
C SER A 404 7.18 3.74 -7.07
N THR A 405 5.85 3.98 -7.03
CA THR A 405 4.92 3.16 -6.25
C THR A 405 4.52 1.86 -6.96
N SER A 406 4.44 1.86 -8.29
CA SER A 406 3.95 0.70 -9.04
C SER A 406 5.08 -0.26 -9.44
N PHE A 407 6.23 0.25 -9.91
CA PHE A 407 7.33 -0.59 -10.40
C PHE A 407 7.84 -1.59 -9.35
N ALA A 408 7.90 -1.18 -8.11
CA ALA A 408 8.33 -2.03 -6.99
C ALA A 408 7.45 -3.28 -6.78
N ARG A 409 6.22 -3.31 -7.31
CA ARG A 409 5.30 -4.45 -7.19
C ARG A 409 5.74 -5.67 -7.98
N PHE A 410 6.51 -5.50 -9.04
CA PHE A 410 7.11 -6.63 -9.75
C PHE A 410 8.08 -7.40 -8.83
N GLY A 411 8.94 -6.68 -8.10
CA GLY A 411 9.82 -7.29 -7.09
C GLY A 411 9.04 -7.88 -5.92
N GLY A 412 8.02 -7.17 -5.44
CA GLY A 412 7.14 -7.64 -4.36
C GLY A 412 6.42 -8.94 -4.73
N ALA A 413 5.90 -9.07 -5.95
CA ALA A 413 5.28 -10.31 -6.45
C ALA A 413 6.28 -11.48 -6.45
N ALA A 414 7.51 -11.25 -6.93
CA ALA A 414 8.57 -12.26 -6.92
C ALA A 414 8.92 -12.71 -5.48
N ILE A 415 9.09 -11.76 -4.56
CA ILE A 415 9.42 -12.07 -3.15
C ILE A 415 8.27 -12.81 -2.46
N THR A 416 7.02 -12.42 -2.71
CA THR A 416 5.85 -13.13 -2.16
C THR A 416 5.81 -14.58 -2.65
N PHE A 417 6.12 -14.82 -3.92
CA PHE A 417 6.24 -16.17 -4.48
C PHE A 417 7.38 -16.95 -3.82
N LEU A 418 8.55 -16.34 -3.62
CA LEU A 418 9.70 -16.97 -2.95
C LEU A 418 9.40 -17.31 -1.49
N VAL A 419 8.70 -16.43 -0.75
CA VAL A 419 8.25 -16.74 0.62
C VAL A 419 7.29 -17.93 0.61
N GLY A 420 6.29 -17.95 -0.27
CA GLY A 420 5.35 -19.06 -0.39
C GLY A 420 6.04 -20.40 -0.68
N SER A 421 6.98 -20.42 -1.61
CA SER A 421 7.78 -21.61 -1.93
C SER A 421 8.68 -22.07 -0.77
N SER A 422 9.21 -21.11 -0.01
CA SER A 422 10.01 -21.37 1.20
C SER A 422 9.16 -21.96 2.31
N VAL A 423 7.92 -21.48 2.51
CA VAL A 423 6.96 -22.07 3.47
C VAL A 423 6.73 -23.54 3.16
N GLN A 424 6.54 -23.89 1.88
CA GLN A 424 6.37 -25.27 1.46
C GLN A 424 7.61 -26.12 1.79
N ARG A 425 8.81 -25.60 1.57
CA ARG A 425 10.08 -26.29 1.80
C ARG A 425 10.40 -26.50 3.29
N TYR A 426 10.14 -25.47 4.12
CA TYR A 426 10.45 -25.51 5.56
C TYR A 426 9.33 -26.11 6.42
N GLY A 427 8.14 -26.35 5.86
CA GLY A 427 6.97 -26.84 6.60
C GLY A 427 6.47 -25.92 7.70
N SER A 428 6.95 -24.66 7.74
CA SER A 428 6.61 -23.67 8.75
C SER A 428 6.50 -22.29 8.12
N LEU A 429 5.59 -21.49 8.61
CA LEU A 429 5.31 -20.15 8.14
C LEU A 429 6.23 -19.08 8.77
N GLY A 430 6.65 -19.31 10.01
CA GLY A 430 7.32 -18.29 10.83
C GLY A 430 8.64 -17.81 10.21
N ILE A 431 9.63 -18.70 10.04
CA ILE A 431 10.96 -18.30 9.53
C ILE A 431 10.90 -17.66 8.14
N PRO A 432 10.22 -18.24 7.12
CA PRO A 432 10.13 -17.62 5.81
C PRO A 432 9.55 -16.21 5.83
N VAL A 433 8.50 -15.99 6.64
CA VAL A 433 7.90 -14.66 6.79
C VAL A 433 8.84 -13.71 7.57
N ALA A 434 9.50 -14.19 8.62
CA ALA A 434 10.46 -13.39 9.39
C ALA A 434 11.60 -12.84 8.50
N THR A 435 12.06 -13.59 7.50
CA THR A 435 13.12 -13.14 6.59
C THR A 435 12.73 -11.89 5.78
N THR A 436 11.43 -11.59 5.63
CA THR A 436 10.98 -10.39 4.94
C THR A 436 11.34 -9.10 5.69
N ALA A 437 11.64 -9.18 6.99
CA ALA A 437 12.18 -8.08 7.76
C ALA A 437 13.48 -7.53 7.17
N LEU A 438 14.28 -8.37 6.48
CA LEU A 438 15.51 -7.96 5.81
C LEU A 438 15.27 -6.90 4.74
N ALA A 439 14.11 -6.90 4.09
CA ALA A 439 13.76 -5.85 3.11
C ALA A 439 13.72 -4.46 3.79
N PHE A 440 13.11 -4.36 4.97
CA PHE A 440 13.10 -3.11 5.74
C PHE A 440 14.46 -2.78 6.33
N ALA A 441 15.25 -3.76 6.77
CA ALA A 441 16.62 -3.54 7.24
C ALA A 441 17.50 -2.95 6.12
N VAL A 442 17.41 -3.48 4.89
CA VAL A 442 18.08 -2.89 3.72
C VAL A 442 17.55 -1.50 3.44
N GLY A 443 16.22 -1.29 3.54
CA GLY A 443 15.61 0.02 3.42
C GLY A 443 16.19 1.03 4.42
N LEU A 444 16.41 0.64 5.67
CA LEU A 444 17.05 1.49 6.70
C LEU A 444 18.46 1.92 6.29
N LEU A 445 19.26 1.02 5.74
CA LEU A 445 20.61 1.34 5.25
C LEU A 445 20.59 2.35 4.09
N LEU A 446 19.48 2.42 3.34
CA LEU A 446 19.31 3.35 2.24
C LEU A 446 18.80 4.74 2.69
N ILE A 447 18.20 4.88 3.88
CA ILE A 447 17.62 6.14 4.38
C ILE A 447 18.57 7.33 4.29
N PRO A 448 19.87 7.23 4.67
CA PRO A 448 20.80 8.36 4.61
C PRO A 448 20.96 8.95 3.21
N PHE A 449 20.76 8.16 2.17
CA PHE A 449 20.91 8.58 0.78
C PHE A 449 19.68 9.28 0.20
N GLY A 450 18.52 9.21 0.89
CA GLY A 450 17.29 9.88 0.50
C GLY A 450 17.42 11.41 0.53
N ALA A 451 16.59 12.10 -0.24
CA ALA A 451 16.54 13.57 -0.22
C ALA A 451 15.68 14.05 0.95
N GLU A 452 16.24 14.84 1.89
CA GLU A 452 15.42 15.48 2.92
C GLU A 452 14.73 16.72 2.34
N THR A 453 13.41 16.76 2.48
CA THR A 453 12.57 17.84 1.93
C THR A 453 11.83 18.65 3.00
N ARG A 454 12.13 18.40 4.28
CA ARG A 454 11.53 19.14 5.39
C ARG A 454 11.77 20.63 5.26
N GLY A 455 10.69 21.43 5.33
CA GLY A 455 10.77 22.87 5.24
C GLY A 455 10.96 23.42 3.82
N GLN A 456 11.11 22.56 2.80
CA GLN A 456 11.21 23.00 1.42
C GLN A 456 9.83 23.25 0.80
N THR A 457 9.77 24.24 -0.06
CA THR A 457 8.59 24.48 -0.91
C THR A 457 8.49 23.38 -1.97
N LEU A 458 7.27 23.11 -2.44
CA LEU A 458 7.06 22.16 -3.52
C LEU A 458 7.78 22.65 -4.79
N PRO A 459 8.57 21.81 -5.47
CA PRO A 459 9.20 22.19 -6.74
C PRO A 459 8.16 22.68 -7.75
N ALA A 460 8.53 23.72 -8.50
CA ALA A 460 7.64 24.32 -9.49
C ALA A 460 7.39 23.37 -10.66
#